data_b5796e204175df2df4d35e66b2839444
#
_entry.id   b5796e204175df2df4d35e66b2839444
#
_cell.length_a   1.000
_cell.length_b   1.000
_cell.length_c   1.000
_cell.angle_alpha   90.00
_cell.angle_beta   90.00
_cell.angle_gamma   90.00
#
_symmetry.space_group_name_H-M   'P 1'
#
loop_
_entity.id
_entity.type
_entity.pdbx_description
1 polymer ?
#
loop_
_entity_poly.entity_id
_entity_poly.type
_entity_poly.pdbx_seq_one_letter_code
_entity_poly.pdbx_strand_id
1 'polypeptide(L)'
;MKVIGECGEDKHGTKVTFWPDGSIFEETVFDYDTLKQRLRETAFLTKGLRIVLTDLRENPVRTHDFHYAGGIKEFVTYLNKSKEALYPEVIYCEGSGNGVYVEVAMQHNDSYNELTLSFVNNIITPEGGTHLAGFRNALTKTFNAYARANKLLKDNEPALTGDDIREGLTAIISARSRNLSLRARPNKNWATAKPAVRWIPL
;
A
#
# COMPACT_ATOMS: atom_id res chain seq x y z
N MET A 1 24.23 -26.12 7.33
CA MET A 1 24.78 -24.83 6.88
C MET A 1 26.29 -24.98 6.81
N LYS A 2 26.94 -24.61 5.73
CA LYS A 2 28.37 -24.74 5.52
C LYS A 2 28.94 -23.39 5.15
N VAL A 3 29.97 -22.92 5.90
CA VAL A 3 30.74 -21.73 5.55
C VAL A 3 31.66 -22.09 4.39
N ILE A 4 31.60 -21.31 3.28
CA ILE A 4 32.38 -21.59 2.06
C ILE A 4 33.45 -20.53 1.78
N GLY A 5 33.49 -19.42 2.56
CA GLY A 5 34.47 -18.37 2.43
C GLY A 5 34.07 -17.12 3.22
N GLU A 6 34.91 -16.10 3.11
CA GLU A 6 34.72 -14.78 3.69
C GLU A 6 34.42 -13.77 2.57
N CYS A 7 33.66 -12.73 2.86
CA CYS A 7 33.41 -11.61 1.95
C CYS A 7 34.03 -10.32 2.51
N GLY A 8 34.27 -9.32 1.66
CA GLY A 8 34.74 -8.02 2.10
C GLY A 8 33.75 -7.34 3.06
N GLU A 9 34.23 -6.53 3.98
CA GLU A 9 33.45 -5.89 5.06
C GLU A 9 32.23 -5.08 4.53
N ASP A 10 32.35 -4.50 3.35
CA ASP A 10 31.27 -3.73 2.70
C ASP A 10 30.27 -4.59 1.90
N LYS A 11 30.49 -5.89 1.81
CA LYS A 11 29.63 -6.80 1.05
C LYS A 11 28.79 -7.67 1.99
N HIS A 12 27.54 -7.29 2.16
CA HIS A 12 26.57 -8.08 2.91
C HIS A 12 25.29 -8.28 2.09
N GLY A 13 24.62 -9.38 2.29
CA GLY A 13 23.37 -9.68 1.60
C GLY A 13 23.03 -11.15 1.61
N THR A 14 21.84 -11.47 1.13
CA THR A 14 21.35 -12.85 1.04
C THR A 14 20.92 -13.14 -0.40
N LYS A 15 21.35 -14.28 -0.94
CA LYS A 15 20.86 -14.81 -2.21
C LYS A 15 20.01 -16.04 -1.92
N VAL A 16 18.74 -15.97 -2.31
CA VAL A 16 17.80 -17.10 -2.25
C VAL A 16 17.47 -17.54 -3.66
N THR A 17 17.56 -18.84 -3.91
CA THR A 17 17.17 -19.45 -5.19
C THR A 17 16.18 -20.56 -4.89
N PHE A 18 15.05 -20.58 -5.58
CA PHE A 18 14.03 -21.60 -5.40
C PHE A 18 13.31 -21.89 -6.71
N TRP A 19 12.71 -23.07 -6.78
CA TRP A 19 11.82 -23.49 -7.86
C TRP A 19 10.48 -23.88 -7.23
N PRO A 20 9.34 -23.37 -7.72
CA PRO A 20 8.03 -23.81 -7.28
C PRO A 20 7.86 -25.31 -7.57
N ASP A 21 7.32 -26.04 -6.59
CA ASP A 21 7.06 -27.48 -6.76
C ASP A 21 5.70 -27.69 -7.46
N GLY A 22 5.73 -28.29 -8.65
CA GLY A 22 4.55 -28.58 -9.48
C GLY A 22 3.60 -29.62 -8.87
N SER A 23 4.00 -30.33 -7.81
CA SER A 23 3.09 -31.20 -7.06
C SER A 23 2.24 -30.45 -6.03
N ILE A 24 2.65 -29.21 -5.68
CA ILE A 24 1.98 -28.37 -4.69
C ILE A 24 1.26 -27.20 -5.37
N PHE A 25 1.87 -26.62 -6.41
CA PHE A 25 1.36 -25.45 -7.12
C PHE A 25 0.84 -25.86 -8.50
N GLU A 26 -0.40 -25.53 -8.81
CA GLU A 26 -1.01 -25.77 -10.13
C GLU A 26 -0.27 -25.00 -11.24
N GLU A 27 0.27 -23.82 -10.91
CA GLU A 27 1.01 -22.98 -11.83
C GLU A 27 2.36 -22.60 -11.22
N THR A 28 3.46 -22.97 -11.90
CA THR A 28 4.83 -22.72 -11.44
C THR A 28 5.53 -21.59 -12.18
N VAL A 29 4.84 -20.98 -13.16
CA VAL A 29 5.35 -19.86 -13.94
C VAL A 29 4.87 -18.54 -13.34
N PHE A 30 5.81 -17.70 -12.92
CA PHE A 30 5.49 -16.38 -12.38
C PHE A 30 5.01 -15.43 -13.48
N ASP A 31 3.89 -14.73 -13.22
CA ASP A 31 3.41 -13.62 -14.02
C ASP A 31 4.21 -12.35 -13.70
N TYR A 32 4.81 -11.76 -14.75
CA TYR A 32 5.66 -10.59 -14.59
C TYR A 32 4.90 -9.35 -14.14
N ASP A 33 3.72 -9.11 -14.68
CA ASP A 33 2.96 -7.88 -14.40
C ASP A 33 2.36 -7.91 -12.99
N THR A 34 1.94 -9.07 -12.52
CA THR A 34 1.53 -9.28 -11.12
C THR A 34 2.68 -9.01 -10.15
N LEU A 35 3.88 -9.55 -10.42
CA LEU A 35 5.07 -9.27 -9.60
C LEU A 35 5.44 -7.78 -9.65
N LYS A 36 5.44 -7.19 -10.83
CA LYS A 36 5.74 -5.77 -11.04
C LYS A 36 4.83 -4.86 -10.22
N GLN A 37 3.52 -5.15 -10.19
CA GLN A 37 2.57 -4.40 -9.39
C GLN A 37 2.86 -4.52 -7.89
N ARG A 38 3.05 -5.74 -7.39
CA ARG A 38 3.29 -5.99 -5.96
C ARG A 38 4.61 -5.42 -5.47
N LEU A 39 5.66 -5.52 -6.26
CA LEU A 39 6.98 -4.97 -5.91
C LEU A 39 6.96 -3.43 -5.93
N ARG A 40 6.19 -2.83 -6.83
CA ARG A 40 5.96 -1.38 -6.83
C ARG A 40 5.26 -0.92 -5.56
N GLU A 41 4.16 -1.58 -5.17
CA GLU A 41 3.44 -1.29 -3.92
C GLU A 41 4.39 -1.39 -2.71
N THR A 42 5.19 -2.47 -2.65
CA THR A 42 6.17 -2.68 -1.58
C THR A 42 7.23 -1.57 -1.53
N ALA A 43 7.73 -1.14 -2.69
CA ALA A 43 8.72 -0.08 -2.76
C ALA A 43 8.15 1.29 -2.33
N PHE A 44 6.89 1.59 -2.64
CA PHE A 44 6.21 2.80 -2.14
C PHE A 44 5.96 2.75 -0.62
N LEU A 45 5.56 1.59 -0.09
CA LEU A 45 5.27 1.41 1.33
C LEU A 45 6.55 1.37 2.20
N THR A 46 7.70 1.13 1.60
CA THR A 46 8.98 1.06 2.31
C THR A 46 9.91 2.14 1.75
N LYS A 47 9.77 3.34 2.31
CA LYS A 47 10.53 4.51 1.88
C LYS A 47 12.03 4.23 1.77
N GLY A 48 12.61 4.55 0.59
CA GLY A 48 14.04 4.38 0.31
C GLY A 48 14.47 2.96 -0.08
N LEU A 49 13.56 1.98 -0.07
CA LEU A 49 13.86 0.64 -0.56
C LEU A 49 13.97 0.66 -2.09
N ARG A 50 15.05 0.10 -2.63
CA ARG A 50 15.22 -0.13 -4.06
C ARG A 50 15.01 -1.60 -4.39
N ILE A 51 14.11 -1.88 -5.34
CA ILE A 51 13.81 -3.22 -5.81
C ILE A 51 14.02 -3.25 -7.32
N VAL A 52 14.76 -4.23 -7.80
CA VAL A 52 14.94 -4.48 -9.25
C VAL A 52 14.29 -5.81 -9.60
N LEU A 53 13.33 -5.77 -10.51
CA LEU A 53 12.71 -6.96 -11.10
C LEU A 53 13.27 -7.18 -12.50
N THR A 54 13.84 -8.35 -12.73
CA THR A 54 14.37 -8.73 -14.04
C THR A 54 13.77 -10.05 -14.50
N ASP A 55 13.18 -10.07 -15.69
CA ASP A 55 12.70 -11.27 -16.35
C ASP A 55 13.70 -11.69 -17.43
N LEU A 56 14.36 -12.82 -17.19
CA LEU A 56 15.36 -13.38 -18.11
C LEU A 56 14.78 -14.29 -19.19
N ARG A 57 13.47 -14.50 -19.18
CA ARG A 57 12.78 -15.39 -20.15
C ARG A 57 12.56 -14.73 -21.51
N GLU A 58 12.56 -13.40 -21.55
CA GLU A 58 12.32 -12.61 -22.75
C GLU A 58 13.65 -12.10 -23.37
N ASN A 59 13.63 -11.90 -24.67
CA ASN A 59 14.73 -11.26 -25.39
C ASN A 59 14.17 -10.09 -26.27
N PRO A 60 14.48 -8.83 -25.95
CA PRO A 60 15.41 -8.38 -24.89
C PRO A 60 14.88 -8.61 -23.46
N VAL A 61 15.78 -8.75 -22.52
CA VAL A 61 15.49 -8.93 -21.09
C VAL A 61 14.64 -7.76 -20.57
N ARG A 62 13.53 -8.07 -19.89
CA ARG A 62 12.67 -7.05 -19.25
C ARG A 62 13.19 -6.74 -17.85
N THR A 63 13.54 -5.48 -17.60
CA THR A 63 13.96 -5.02 -16.26
C THR A 63 13.14 -3.83 -15.82
N HIS A 64 12.77 -3.81 -14.54
CA HIS A 64 12.12 -2.68 -13.88
C HIS A 64 12.81 -2.38 -12.55
N ASP A 65 13.09 -1.09 -12.33
CA ASP A 65 13.73 -0.58 -11.12
C ASP A 65 12.72 0.28 -10.37
N PHE A 66 12.47 -0.07 -9.11
CA PHE A 66 11.55 0.63 -8.22
C PHE A 66 12.36 1.27 -7.10
N HIS A 67 12.33 2.58 -7.00
CA HIS A 67 12.93 3.33 -5.91
C HIS A 67 12.14 4.63 -5.69
N TYR A 68 11.46 4.72 -4.54
CA TYR A 68 10.57 5.82 -4.20
C TYR A 68 10.98 6.46 -2.86
N ALA A 69 11.66 7.59 -2.95
CA ALA A 69 12.12 8.33 -1.76
C ALA A 69 10.98 9.03 -1.02
N GLY A 70 9.90 9.37 -1.72
CA GLY A 70 8.72 10.03 -1.17
C GLY A 70 7.76 9.10 -0.41
N GLY A 71 7.94 7.77 -0.52
CA GLY A 71 7.09 6.80 0.16
C GLY A 71 5.62 6.87 -0.27
N ILE A 72 4.68 6.80 0.70
CA ILE A 72 3.24 6.81 0.39
C ILE A 72 2.72 8.14 -0.18
N LYS A 73 3.41 9.27 0.04
CA LYS A 73 3.09 10.54 -0.64
C LYS A 73 3.26 10.41 -2.14
N GLU A 74 4.40 9.86 -2.55
CA GLU A 74 4.72 9.63 -3.96
C GLU A 74 3.78 8.58 -4.57
N PHE A 75 3.30 7.62 -3.76
CA PHE A 75 2.31 6.64 -4.20
C PHE A 75 0.96 7.30 -4.53
N VAL A 76 0.47 8.25 -3.71
CA VAL A 76 -0.75 9.03 -4.03
C VAL A 76 -0.56 9.83 -5.32
N THR A 77 0.58 10.50 -5.47
CA THR A 77 0.92 11.22 -6.71
C THR A 77 0.93 10.29 -7.93
N TYR A 78 1.49 9.10 -7.77
CA TYR A 78 1.49 8.07 -8.82
C TYR A 78 0.07 7.63 -9.21
N LEU A 79 -0.82 7.42 -8.23
CA LEU A 79 -2.21 7.03 -8.48
C LEU A 79 -3.05 8.13 -9.11
N ASN A 80 -2.69 9.39 -8.87
CA ASN A 80 -3.35 10.56 -9.45
C ASN A 80 -2.71 11.03 -10.76
N LYS A 81 -1.71 10.34 -11.30
CA LYS A 81 -0.96 10.77 -12.50
C LYS A 81 -1.85 11.09 -13.72
N SER A 82 -2.98 10.39 -13.85
CA SER A 82 -3.95 10.57 -14.95
C SER A 82 -5.17 11.41 -14.56
N LYS A 83 -5.15 12.07 -13.40
CA LYS A 83 -6.25 12.85 -12.84
C LYS A 83 -5.76 14.25 -12.53
N GLU A 84 -6.67 15.23 -12.51
CA GLU A 84 -6.37 16.58 -12.09
C GLU A 84 -6.54 16.72 -10.58
N ALA A 85 -5.46 17.03 -9.87
CA ALA A 85 -5.50 17.24 -8.44
C ALA A 85 -6.14 18.59 -8.10
N LEU A 86 -7.06 18.64 -7.13
CA LEU A 86 -7.72 19.87 -6.71
C LEU A 86 -6.79 20.82 -5.96
N TYR A 87 -5.67 20.34 -5.47
CA TYR A 87 -4.63 21.12 -4.80
C TYR A 87 -3.26 20.43 -4.99
N PRO A 88 -2.16 21.20 -5.03
CA PRO A 88 -0.85 20.70 -5.50
C PRO A 88 -0.18 19.74 -4.52
N GLU A 89 -0.42 19.90 -3.21
CA GLU A 89 0.29 19.13 -2.19
C GLU A 89 -0.50 17.92 -1.72
N VAL A 90 0.18 16.77 -1.62
CA VAL A 90 -0.38 15.59 -0.98
C VAL A 90 -0.37 15.80 0.54
N ILE A 91 -1.55 15.74 1.15
CA ILE A 91 -1.71 15.81 2.61
C ILE A 91 -1.12 14.53 3.21
N TYR A 92 -0.24 14.70 4.19
CA TYR A 92 0.41 13.59 4.88
C TYR A 92 0.31 13.76 6.39
N CYS A 93 -0.02 12.69 7.08
CA CYS A 93 0.04 12.63 8.52
C CYS A 93 0.52 11.25 8.99
N GLU A 94 1.15 11.24 10.13
CA GLU A 94 1.63 10.02 10.79
C GLU A 94 1.41 10.11 12.28
N GLY A 95 1.31 8.95 12.91
CA GLY A 95 1.14 8.88 14.37
C GLY A 95 1.34 7.47 14.91
N SER A 96 1.62 7.39 16.19
CA SER A 96 1.73 6.11 16.88
C SER A 96 0.89 6.10 18.16
N GLY A 97 0.27 4.96 18.43
CA GLY A 97 -0.51 4.73 19.64
C GLY A 97 -0.79 3.25 19.85
N ASN A 98 -0.81 2.80 21.11
CA ASN A 98 -1.10 1.40 21.47
C ASN A 98 -0.24 0.35 20.72
N GLY A 99 1.02 0.68 20.42
CA GLY A 99 1.92 -0.21 19.68
C GLY A 99 1.66 -0.32 18.18
N VAL A 100 0.80 0.55 17.64
CA VAL A 100 0.54 0.68 16.19
C VAL A 100 1.09 2.01 15.70
N TYR A 101 1.82 1.99 14.61
CA TYR A 101 2.24 3.17 13.86
C TYR A 101 1.40 3.27 12.59
N VAL A 102 0.86 4.43 12.29
CA VAL A 102 0.01 4.68 11.13
C VAL A 102 0.54 5.86 10.34
N GLU A 103 0.61 5.68 9.05
CA GLU A 103 0.87 6.73 8.05
C GLU A 103 -0.35 6.85 7.14
N VAL A 104 -0.72 8.08 6.81
CA VAL A 104 -1.78 8.40 5.87
C VAL A 104 -1.26 9.43 4.88
N ALA A 105 -1.47 9.17 3.60
CA ALA A 105 -1.29 10.18 2.54
C ALA A 105 -2.58 10.27 1.73
N MET A 106 -3.02 11.49 1.40
CA MET A 106 -4.28 11.67 0.66
C MET A 106 -4.26 12.95 -0.18
N GLN A 107 -5.05 12.94 -1.26
CA GLN A 107 -5.25 14.07 -2.15
C GLN A 107 -6.58 13.93 -2.89
N HIS A 108 -7.36 15.00 -3.00
CA HIS A 108 -8.56 15.01 -3.84
C HIS A 108 -8.21 15.36 -5.29
N ASN A 109 -8.99 14.83 -6.19
CA ASN A 109 -8.86 15.03 -7.63
C ASN A 109 -10.25 15.25 -8.26
N ASP A 110 -10.29 15.54 -9.55
CA ASP A 110 -11.47 15.85 -10.34
C ASP A 110 -12.42 14.67 -10.60
N SER A 111 -12.11 13.46 -10.10
CA SER A 111 -12.99 12.31 -10.27
C SER A 111 -14.06 12.24 -9.18
N TYR A 112 -15.16 11.53 -9.47
CA TYR A 112 -16.22 11.29 -8.49
C TYR A 112 -15.99 10.03 -7.62
N ASN A 113 -14.96 9.24 -7.93
CA ASN A 113 -14.72 7.95 -7.29
C ASN A 113 -13.72 8.07 -6.15
N GLU A 114 -14.01 7.44 -5.01
CA GLU A 114 -13.04 7.19 -3.95
C GLU A 114 -12.06 6.09 -4.37
N LEU A 115 -10.76 6.34 -4.23
CA LEU A 115 -9.69 5.35 -4.34
C LEU A 115 -8.90 5.29 -3.04
N THR A 116 -9.32 4.42 -2.14
CA THR A 116 -8.63 4.25 -0.85
C THR A 116 -7.98 2.87 -0.78
N LEU A 117 -6.66 2.84 -0.66
CA LEU A 117 -5.90 1.61 -0.44
C LEU A 117 -5.42 1.56 1.01
N SER A 118 -5.66 0.43 1.66
CA SER A 118 -5.24 0.23 3.04
C SER A 118 -4.31 -0.98 3.17
N PHE A 119 -3.30 -0.81 4.01
CA PHE A 119 -2.24 -1.80 4.21
C PHE A 119 -1.98 -2.01 5.70
N VAL A 120 -1.65 -3.24 6.05
CA VAL A 120 -1.17 -3.62 7.38
C VAL A 120 0.12 -4.41 7.23
N ASN A 121 1.22 -3.92 7.82
CA ASN A 121 2.56 -4.50 7.67
C ASN A 121 2.92 -4.74 6.19
N ASN A 122 2.67 -3.77 5.32
CA ASN A 122 2.87 -3.79 3.86
C ASN A 122 2.00 -4.80 3.10
N ILE A 123 1.01 -5.41 3.75
CA ILE A 123 0.04 -6.32 3.12
C ILE A 123 -1.24 -5.54 2.85
N ILE A 124 -1.70 -5.56 1.60
CA ILE A 124 -2.96 -4.93 1.23
C ILE A 124 -4.15 -5.60 1.93
N THR A 125 -5.08 -4.79 2.40
CA THR A 125 -6.33 -5.23 3.05
C THR A 125 -7.54 -4.85 2.19
N PRO A 126 -7.89 -5.62 1.16
CA PRO A 126 -8.92 -5.25 0.19
C PRO A 126 -10.30 -5.05 0.83
N GLU A 127 -10.62 -5.84 1.84
CA GLU A 127 -11.88 -5.74 2.59
C GLU A 127 -11.86 -4.62 3.65
N GLY A 128 -10.75 -3.88 3.75
CA GLY A 128 -10.55 -2.86 4.77
C GLY A 128 -10.26 -3.47 6.14
N GLY A 129 -10.80 -2.81 7.19
CA GLY A 129 -10.64 -3.21 8.59
C GLY A 129 -10.85 -2.02 9.52
N THR A 130 -10.59 -2.21 10.81
CA THR A 130 -10.76 -1.16 11.82
C THR A 130 -9.89 0.08 11.58
N HIS A 131 -8.71 -0.08 10.97
CA HIS A 131 -7.82 1.01 10.58
C HIS A 131 -8.43 1.88 9.48
N LEU A 132 -9.05 1.28 8.46
CA LEU A 132 -9.77 2.01 7.40
C LEU A 132 -11.03 2.67 7.94
N ALA A 133 -11.83 1.95 8.73
CA ALA A 133 -13.02 2.51 9.36
C ALA A 133 -12.67 3.68 10.30
N GLY A 134 -11.60 3.53 11.08
CA GLY A 134 -11.07 4.60 11.94
C GLY A 134 -10.65 5.84 11.16
N PHE A 135 -9.94 5.66 10.04
CA PHE A 135 -9.56 6.75 9.15
C PHE A 135 -10.78 7.49 8.60
N ARG A 136 -11.75 6.78 8.02
CA ARG A 136 -12.98 7.38 7.46
C ARG A 136 -13.76 8.17 8.50
N ASN A 137 -13.90 7.63 9.72
CA ASN A 137 -14.58 8.32 10.81
C ASN A 137 -13.81 9.56 11.26
N ALA A 138 -12.50 9.49 11.41
CA ALA A 138 -11.66 10.61 11.79
C ALA A 138 -11.71 11.72 10.72
N LEU A 139 -11.61 11.37 9.45
CA LEU A 139 -11.71 12.29 8.32
C LEU A 139 -13.02 13.06 8.37
N THR A 140 -14.16 12.36 8.46
CA THR A 140 -15.49 12.98 8.51
C THR A 140 -15.66 13.91 9.70
N LYS A 141 -15.19 13.51 10.89
CA LYS A 141 -15.24 14.35 12.08
C LYS A 141 -14.40 15.61 11.94
N THR A 142 -13.17 15.46 11.42
CA THR A 142 -12.22 16.57 11.27
C THR A 142 -12.73 17.60 10.29
N PHE A 143 -13.24 17.17 9.12
CA PHE A 143 -13.80 18.09 8.13
C PHE A 143 -15.00 18.88 8.68
N ASN A 144 -15.94 18.20 9.32
CA ASN A 144 -17.10 18.87 9.92
C ASN A 144 -16.69 19.83 11.06
N ALA A 145 -15.76 19.44 11.92
CA ALA A 145 -15.27 20.29 12.99
C ALA A 145 -14.57 21.54 12.43
N TYR A 146 -13.73 21.37 11.39
CA TYR A 146 -13.07 22.48 10.72
C TYR A 146 -14.05 23.42 10.03
N ALA A 147 -15.01 22.87 9.28
CA ALA A 147 -16.01 23.63 8.56
C ALA A 147 -16.86 24.50 9.50
N ARG A 148 -17.26 23.98 10.66
CA ARG A 148 -18.01 24.76 11.67
C ARG A 148 -17.12 25.79 12.36
N ALA A 149 -15.90 25.44 12.75
CA ALA A 149 -14.98 26.35 13.43
C ALA A 149 -14.62 27.56 12.53
N ASN A 150 -14.55 27.35 11.22
CA ASN A 150 -14.25 28.42 10.25
C ASN A 150 -15.52 29.04 9.61
N LYS A 151 -16.72 28.72 10.12
CA LYS A 151 -18.01 29.23 9.64
C LYS A 151 -18.26 28.95 8.14
N LEU A 152 -17.66 27.88 7.60
CA LEU A 152 -17.92 27.37 6.26
C LEU A 152 -19.23 26.60 6.20
N LEU A 153 -19.67 26.08 7.35
CA LEU A 153 -20.92 25.36 7.54
C LEU A 153 -21.66 26.05 8.72
N LYS A 154 -22.90 26.49 8.52
CA LYS A 154 -23.70 27.12 9.55
C LYS A 154 -24.20 26.09 10.56
N ASP A 155 -24.52 26.53 11.80
CA ASP A 155 -24.96 25.64 12.88
C ASP A 155 -26.29 24.93 12.57
N ASN A 156 -27.14 25.54 11.76
CA ASN A 156 -28.43 24.99 11.31
C ASN A 156 -28.35 24.15 10.02
N GLU A 157 -27.18 24.08 9.38
CA GLU A 157 -26.97 23.26 8.20
C GLU A 157 -26.61 21.82 8.58
N PRO A 158 -27.04 20.81 7.79
CA PRO A 158 -26.68 19.43 8.03
C PRO A 158 -25.15 19.24 7.94
N ALA A 159 -24.62 18.32 8.73
CA ALA A 159 -23.22 17.96 8.65
C ALA A 159 -22.92 17.28 7.30
N LEU A 160 -21.70 17.49 6.79
CA LEU A 160 -21.21 16.79 5.61
C LEU A 160 -21.18 15.27 5.89
N THR A 161 -21.65 14.49 4.93
CA THR A 161 -21.59 13.04 5.03
C THR A 161 -20.16 12.52 4.74
N GLY A 162 -19.90 11.28 5.11
CA GLY A 162 -18.62 10.68 4.76
C GLY A 162 -18.42 10.52 3.26
N ASP A 163 -19.52 10.31 2.52
CA ASP A 163 -19.46 10.15 1.05
C ASP A 163 -19.14 11.48 0.36
N ASP A 164 -19.73 12.59 0.82
CA ASP A 164 -19.41 13.93 0.31
C ASP A 164 -17.91 14.26 0.45
N ILE A 165 -17.33 13.86 1.59
CA ILE A 165 -15.92 14.16 1.88
C ILE A 165 -14.96 13.25 1.12
N ARG A 166 -15.38 12.05 0.76
CA ARG A 166 -14.54 11.07 0.05
C ARG A 166 -14.71 11.09 -1.46
N GLU A 167 -15.62 11.88 -1.97
CA GLU A 167 -15.75 12.10 -3.42
C GLU A 167 -14.44 12.63 -4.00
N GLY A 168 -13.92 11.96 -5.03
CA GLY A 168 -12.63 12.31 -5.64
C GLY A 168 -11.39 12.04 -4.76
N LEU A 169 -11.54 11.41 -3.61
CA LEU A 169 -10.42 11.16 -2.70
C LEU A 169 -9.55 10.00 -3.18
N THR A 170 -8.26 10.24 -3.33
CA THR A 170 -7.23 9.19 -3.38
C THR A 170 -6.48 9.18 -2.05
N ALA A 171 -6.51 8.05 -1.33
CA ALA A 171 -5.87 7.90 -0.02
C ALA A 171 -5.13 6.57 0.12
N ILE A 172 -3.99 6.61 0.81
CA ILE A 172 -3.20 5.46 1.23
C ILE A 172 -3.14 5.46 2.75
N ILE A 173 -3.52 4.35 3.36
CA ILE A 173 -3.41 4.13 4.81
C ILE A 173 -2.46 2.96 5.03
N SER A 174 -1.35 3.19 5.74
CA SER A 174 -0.37 2.17 6.10
C SER A 174 -0.29 2.05 7.61
N ALA A 175 -0.70 0.90 8.15
CA ALA A 175 -0.60 0.59 9.57
C ALA A 175 0.51 -0.44 9.79
N ARG A 176 1.37 -0.21 10.78
CA ARG A 176 2.43 -1.14 11.19
C ARG A 176 2.31 -1.47 12.67
N SER A 177 2.35 -2.75 13.00
CA SER A 177 2.34 -3.22 14.39
C SER A 177 3.13 -4.52 14.53
N ARG A 178 3.80 -4.66 15.69
CA ARG A 178 4.50 -5.90 16.04
C ARG A 178 3.56 -7.02 16.50
N ASN A 179 2.36 -6.68 16.98
CA ASN A 179 1.44 -7.61 17.63
C ASN A 179 0.10 -7.80 16.92
N LEU A 180 -0.03 -7.39 15.67
CA LEU A 180 -1.25 -7.66 14.90
C LEU A 180 -1.32 -9.14 14.56
N SER A 181 -2.12 -9.87 15.29
CA SER A 181 -2.70 -11.11 14.78
C SER A 181 -3.60 -10.73 13.61
N LEU A 182 -3.05 -10.67 12.42
CA LEU A 182 -3.83 -10.63 11.20
C LEU A 182 -4.62 -11.95 11.16
N ARG A 183 -5.81 -11.97 11.71
CA ARG A 183 -6.82 -12.93 11.29
C ARG A 183 -7.21 -12.52 9.87
N ALA A 184 -6.31 -12.75 8.92
CA ALA A 184 -6.71 -12.90 7.55
C ALA A 184 -7.69 -14.08 7.56
N ARG A 185 -8.99 -13.79 7.56
CA ARG A 185 -9.95 -14.81 7.14
C ARG A 185 -9.50 -15.15 5.72
N PRO A 186 -9.17 -16.42 5.44
CA PRO A 186 -8.92 -16.81 4.07
C PRO A 186 -10.18 -16.43 3.30
N ASN A 187 -10.06 -15.46 2.41
CA ASN A 187 -11.13 -15.10 1.51
C ASN A 187 -11.49 -16.38 0.75
N LYS A 188 -12.73 -16.81 0.79
CA LYS A 188 -13.23 -18.00 0.07
C LYS A 188 -12.95 -17.94 -1.44
N ASN A 189 -12.61 -16.75 -1.96
CA ASN A 189 -12.23 -16.51 -3.34
C ASN A 189 -10.76 -16.85 -3.68
N TRP A 190 -9.94 -17.30 -2.70
CA TRP A 190 -8.57 -17.76 -2.99
C TRP A 190 -8.54 -19.10 -3.74
N ALA A 191 -9.62 -19.87 -3.71
CA ALA A 191 -9.73 -21.12 -4.43
C ALA A 191 -9.92 -20.94 -5.95
N THR A 192 -10.26 -19.74 -6.41
CA THR A 192 -10.46 -19.39 -7.83
C THR A 192 -9.53 -18.28 -8.33
N ALA A 193 -8.79 -17.63 -7.42
CA ALA A 193 -7.76 -16.67 -7.79
C ALA A 193 -6.47 -17.42 -8.13
N LYS A 194 -5.89 -17.16 -9.31
CA LYS A 194 -4.56 -17.62 -9.69
C LYS A 194 -3.59 -17.42 -8.52
N PRO A 195 -2.71 -18.38 -8.21
CA PRO A 195 -1.98 -18.42 -6.95
C PRO A 195 -1.19 -17.14 -6.71
N ALA A 196 -1.63 -16.37 -5.73
CA ALA A 196 -0.85 -15.27 -5.21
C ALA A 196 0.30 -15.86 -4.41
N VAL A 197 1.51 -15.51 -4.75
CA VAL A 197 2.74 -15.94 -4.07
C VAL A 197 2.60 -15.70 -2.57
N ARG A 198 2.63 -16.76 -1.79
CA ARG A 198 2.61 -16.69 -0.32
C ARG A 198 4.03 -16.35 0.15
N TRP A 199 4.24 -15.11 0.54
CA TRP A 199 5.47 -14.73 1.23
C TRP A 199 5.41 -15.21 2.68
N ILE A 200 6.40 -15.98 3.10
CA ILE A 200 6.68 -16.27 4.50
C ILE A 200 7.72 -15.24 4.94
N PRO A 201 7.41 -14.34 5.88
CA PRO A 201 8.46 -13.49 6.46
C PRO A 201 9.44 -14.38 7.22
N LEU A 202 10.74 -14.13 7.02
CA LEU A 202 11.81 -14.66 7.87
C LEU A 202 11.80 -14.01 9.24
#